data_b02105f90c5d2f5cde11d4d25824eca1
#
_entry.id   b02105f90c5d2f5cde11d4d25824eca1
#
_cell.length_a   1.000
_cell.length_b   1.000
_cell.length_c   1.000
_cell.angle_alpha   90.00
_cell.angle_beta   90.00
_cell.angle_gamma   90.00
#
_symmetry.space_group_name_H-M   'P 1'
#
loop_
_entity.id
_entity.type
_entity.pdbx_description
1 polymer ?
#
loop_
_entity_poly.entity_id
_entity_poly.type
_entity_poly.pdbx_seq_one_letter_code
_entity_poly.pdbx_strand_id
1 'polypeptide(L)'
;MEKLKNLPEEKPEPLISLITSKKNQIISMALSDSKHLQMSIYAFADKETVSEEKYFGDTMYLVIEGETQIEKEGKKYHLKAGDTFMVPAHILHAIGGDTAFKLLQITLNEGE
;
A
#
# COMPACT_ATOMS: atom_id res chain seq x y z
N MET A 1 -16.52 11.73 -11.93
CA MET A 1 -15.39 12.66 -11.76
C MET A 1 -14.31 12.05 -10.87
N GLU A 2 -13.10 12.15 -11.31
CA GLU A 2 -11.98 11.60 -10.54
C GLU A 2 -11.53 12.60 -9.50
N LYS A 3 -11.33 12.13 -8.27
CA LYS A 3 -10.97 13.03 -7.19
C LYS A 3 -10.30 12.25 -6.06
N LEU A 4 -9.64 12.98 -5.20
CA LEU A 4 -9.11 12.44 -3.96
C LEU A 4 -10.22 12.44 -2.91
N LYS A 5 -10.10 11.54 -1.94
CA LYS A 5 -11.06 11.45 -0.85
C LYS A 5 -10.38 10.96 0.41
N ASN A 6 -11.06 11.10 1.53
CA ASN A 6 -10.59 10.62 2.84
C ASN A 6 -9.26 11.25 3.27
N LEU A 7 -9.01 12.46 2.77
CA LEU A 7 -7.83 13.23 3.15
C LEU A 7 -8.26 14.47 3.93
N PRO A 8 -7.40 14.95 4.84
CA PRO A 8 -7.78 16.12 5.64
C PRO A 8 -7.83 17.39 4.78
N GLU A 9 -8.87 18.19 4.96
CA GLU A 9 -9.07 19.43 4.21
C GLU A 9 -9.06 20.66 5.09
N GLU A 10 -9.24 20.51 6.39
CA GLU A 10 -9.35 21.67 7.28
C GLU A 10 -8.06 22.01 7.99
N LYS A 11 -7.25 20.98 8.24
CA LYS A 11 -5.92 21.18 8.81
C LYS A 11 -5.04 20.01 8.40
N PRO A 12 -3.74 20.24 8.24
CA PRO A 12 -2.83 19.13 7.91
C PRO A 12 -2.77 18.09 9.02
N GLU A 13 -2.66 16.83 8.63
CA GLU A 13 -2.52 15.72 9.57
C GLU A 13 -1.51 14.73 9.00
N PRO A 14 -0.76 14.04 9.86
CA PRO A 14 0.16 13.02 9.36
C PRO A 14 -0.60 11.90 8.66
N LEU A 15 -0.08 11.42 7.56
CA LEU A 15 -0.72 10.33 6.83
C LEU A 15 -0.94 9.11 7.72
N ILE A 16 0.01 8.81 8.60
CA ILE A 16 -0.11 7.65 9.48
C ILE A 16 -1.29 7.72 10.44
N SER A 17 -1.81 8.93 10.68
CA SER A 17 -2.95 9.10 11.60
C SER A 17 -4.29 8.80 10.94
N LEU A 18 -4.31 8.65 9.61
CA LEU A 18 -5.57 8.47 8.89
C LEU A 18 -6.10 7.05 8.96
N ILE A 19 -5.28 6.10 9.39
CA ILE A 19 -5.68 4.71 9.44
C ILE A 19 -5.10 4.07 10.69
N THR A 20 -5.88 3.18 11.32
CA THR A 20 -5.48 2.52 12.56
C THR A 20 -5.51 1.01 12.34
N SER A 21 -4.43 0.32 12.74
CA SER A 21 -4.40 -1.12 12.60
C SER A 21 -5.32 -1.76 13.64
N LYS A 22 -5.84 -2.93 13.29
CA LYS A 22 -6.68 -3.72 14.19
C LYS A 22 -6.12 -5.13 14.23
N LYS A 23 -6.14 -5.71 15.42
CA LYS A 23 -5.59 -7.04 15.65
C LYS A 23 -6.12 -8.06 14.63
N ASN A 24 -5.21 -8.81 14.04
CA ASN A 24 -5.51 -9.87 13.10
C ASN A 24 -6.21 -9.41 11.83
N GLN A 25 -6.03 -8.14 11.45
CA GLN A 25 -6.70 -7.60 10.27
C GLN A 25 -5.76 -6.78 9.42
N ILE A 26 -6.12 -6.68 8.15
CA ILE A 26 -5.54 -5.71 7.22
C ILE A 26 -6.64 -4.70 6.97
N ILE A 27 -6.40 -3.46 7.36
CA ILE A 27 -7.35 -2.37 7.18
C ILE A 27 -6.92 -1.56 5.97
N SER A 28 -7.86 -1.19 5.12
CA SER A 28 -7.55 -0.37 3.96
C SER A 28 -8.51 0.81 3.87
N MET A 29 -8.01 1.88 3.28
CA MET A 29 -8.84 3.04 3.01
C MET A 29 -8.42 3.64 1.68
N ALA A 30 -9.38 3.77 0.76
CA ALA A 30 -9.11 4.34 -0.55
C ALA A 30 -8.96 5.86 -0.43
N LEU A 31 -7.92 6.39 -1.07
CA LEU A 31 -7.71 7.82 -1.18
C LEU A 31 -8.06 8.31 -2.58
N SER A 32 -8.10 7.42 -3.55
CA SER A 32 -8.63 7.68 -4.87
C SER A 32 -8.99 6.34 -5.50
N ASP A 33 -10.09 6.31 -6.19
CA ASP A 33 -10.53 5.11 -6.87
C ASP A 33 -11.06 5.54 -8.23
N SER A 34 -10.15 6.06 -9.03
CA SER A 34 -10.50 6.59 -10.34
C SER A 34 -10.18 5.57 -11.43
N LYS A 35 -10.59 5.88 -12.65
CA LYS A 35 -10.38 5.00 -13.79
C LYS A 35 -8.91 4.74 -14.05
N HIS A 36 -8.07 5.76 -13.85
CA HIS A 36 -6.65 5.67 -14.22
C HIS A 36 -5.72 5.52 -13.03
N LEU A 37 -6.23 5.72 -11.83
CA LEU A 37 -5.37 5.71 -10.65
C LEU A 37 -6.12 5.14 -9.45
N GLN A 38 -5.50 4.19 -8.79
CA GLN A 38 -5.99 3.71 -7.50
C GLN A 38 -4.93 4.07 -6.46
N MET A 39 -5.37 4.69 -5.38
CA MET A 39 -4.48 5.09 -4.31
C MET A 39 -5.14 4.74 -2.99
N SER A 40 -4.45 3.98 -2.17
CA SER A 40 -5.00 3.51 -0.90
C SER A 40 -3.92 3.45 0.15
N ILE A 41 -4.32 3.59 1.41
CA ILE A 41 -3.42 3.30 2.51
C ILE A 41 -3.89 2.04 3.22
N TYR A 42 -2.93 1.31 3.78
CA TYR A 42 -3.17 0.04 4.43
C TYR A 42 -2.49 0.01 5.78
N ALA A 43 -3.16 -0.63 6.74
CA ALA A 43 -2.56 -0.92 8.04
C ALA A 43 -2.63 -2.43 8.22
N PHE A 44 -1.47 -3.07 8.30
CA PHE A 44 -1.34 -4.52 8.49
C PHE A 44 -1.05 -4.79 9.96
N ALA A 45 -1.83 -5.68 10.56
CA ALA A 45 -1.54 -6.13 11.91
C ALA A 45 -0.30 -7.04 11.89
N ASP A 46 0.22 -7.38 13.08
CA ASP A 46 1.34 -8.31 13.18
C ASP A 46 1.08 -9.59 12.40
N LYS A 47 2.04 -10.02 11.62
CA LYS A 47 2.03 -11.29 10.88
C LYS A 47 0.98 -11.40 9.79
N GLU A 48 0.27 -10.32 9.49
CA GLU A 48 -0.67 -10.33 8.37
C GLU A 48 0.09 -10.16 7.07
N THR A 49 -0.28 -10.93 6.08
CA THR A 49 0.39 -10.91 4.79
C THR A 49 -0.64 -11.00 3.66
N VAL A 50 -0.24 -10.51 2.50
CA VAL A 50 -0.98 -10.71 1.28
C VAL A 50 -0.10 -11.57 0.39
N SER A 51 -0.53 -12.80 0.13
CA SER A 51 0.22 -13.69 -0.74
C SER A 51 -0.10 -13.35 -2.19
N GLU A 52 0.78 -13.57 -3.00
CA GLU A 52 0.79 -13.41 -4.46
C GLU A 52 -0.35 -12.62 -5.10
N GLU A 53 -0.06 -11.36 -5.39
CA GLU A 53 -0.94 -10.50 -6.17
C GLU A 53 -0.19 -9.97 -7.38
N LYS A 54 -0.95 -9.55 -8.39
CA LYS A 54 -0.38 -8.80 -9.49
C LYS A 54 -1.44 -7.82 -9.97
N TYR A 55 -0.99 -6.71 -10.51
CA TYR A 55 -1.89 -5.67 -11.01
C TYR A 55 -1.61 -5.43 -12.49
N PHE A 56 -2.58 -4.84 -13.18
CA PHE A 56 -2.41 -4.57 -14.60
C PHE A 56 -1.60 -3.30 -14.87
N GLY A 57 -1.35 -2.52 -13.84
CA GLY A 57 -0.51 -1.33 -13.95
C GLY A 57 0.64 -1.38 -12.98
N ASP A 58 1.61 -0.49 -13.17
CA ASP A 58 2.73 -0.39 -12.24
C ASP A 58 2.22 0.06 -10.89
N THR A 59 2.79 -0.48 -9.84
CA THR A 59 2.38 -0.18 -8.47
C THR A 59 3.57 0.32 -7.67
N MET A 60 3.38 1.45 -6.98
CA MET A 60 4.38 1.98 -6.06
C MET A 60 3.92 1.74 -4.63
N TYR A 61 4.83 1.25 -3.82
CA TYR A 61 4.60 1.10 -2.39
C TYR A 61 5.51 2.07 -1.64
N LEU A 62 4.95 2.72 -0.64
CA LEU A 62 5.70 3.60 0.26
C LEU A 62 5.34 3.19 1.68
N VAL A 63 6.33 2.70 2.42
CA VAL A 63 6.10 2.35 3.83
C VAL A 63 6.08 3.64 4.63
N ILE A 64 5.02 3.86 5.40
CA ILE A 64 4.87 5.09 6.18
C ILE A 64 5.06 4.85 7.67
N GLU A 65 4.97 3.60 8.12
CA GLU A 65 5.20 3.26 9.52
C GLU A 65 5.61 1.78 9.61
N GLY A 66 6.60 1.48 10.43
CA GLY A 66 7.05 0.11 10.60
C GLY A 66 7.91 -0.37 9.46
N GLU A 67 7.93 -1.66 9.25
CA GLU A 67 8.73 -2.27 8.18
C GLU A 67 8.04 -3.52 7.68
N THR A 68 8.35 -3.87 6.44
CA THR A 68 7.75 -5.04 5.80
C THR A 68 8.70 -5.61 4.76
N GLN A 69 8.27 -6.66 4.11
CA GLN A 69 9.02 -7.27 3.02
C GLN A 69 8.10 -7.45 1.83
N ILE A 70 8.66 -7.28 0.65
CA ILE A 70 7.98 -7.61 -0.59
C ILE A 70 8.79 -8.69 -1.26
N GLU A 71 8.13 -9.80 -1.59
CA GLU A 71 8.80 -10.89 -2.31
C GLU A 71 8.36 -10.84 -3.76
N LYS A 72 9.35 -10.75 -4.64
CA LYS A 72 9.11 -10.62 -6.08
C LYS A 72 10.18 -11.40 -6.81
N GLU A 73 9.74 -12.26 -7.73
CA GLU A 73 10.66 -13.02 -8.57
C GLU A 73 11.72 -13.78 -7.77
N GLY A 74 11.29 -14.38 -6.68
CA GLY A 74 12.16 -15.21 -5.86
C GLY A 74 13.06 -14.45 -4.90
N LYS A 75 12.95 -13.13 -4.85
CA LYS A 75 13.76 -12.31 -3.96
C LYS A 75 12.90 -11.58 -2.95
N LYS A 76 13.43 -11.43 -1.74
CA LYS A 76 12.78 -10.66 -0.69
C LYS A 76 13.44 -9.31 -0.56
N TYR A 77 12.62 -8.26 -0.57
CA TYR A 77 13.08 -6.89 -0.45
C TYR A 77 12.53 -6.32 0.84
N HIS A 78 13.42 -5.84 1.69
CA HIS A 78 13.02 -5.27 2.97
C HIS A 78 12.81 -3.76 2.83
N LEU A 79 11.66 -3.28 3.32
CA LEU A 79 11.32 -1.86 3.29
C LEU A 79 11.05 -1.38 4.71
N LYS A 80 11.60 -0.22 5.06
CA LYS A 80 11.30 0.44 6.33
C LYS A 80 10.64 1.78 6.04
N ALA A 81 10.12 2.40 7.07
CA ALA A 81 9.43 3.68 6.92
C ALA A 81 10.25 4.67 6.10
N GLY A 82 9.63 5.24 5.09
CA GLY A 82 10.28 6.16 4.16
C GLY A 82 10.78 5.51 2.89
N ASP A 83 10.86 4.19 2.84
CA ASP A 83 11.33 3.50 1.62
C ASP A 83 10.20 3.35 0.63
N THR A 84 10.56 3.44 -0.65
CA THR A 84 9.64 3.20 -1.75
C THR A 84 10.13 2.01 -2.56
N PHE A 85 9.19 1.35 -3.22
CA PHE A 85 9.51 0.23 -4.08
C PHE A 85 8.42 0.11 -5.15
N MET A 86 8.83 -0.15 -6.37
CA MET A 86 7.88 -0.25 -7.48
C MET A 86 7.84 -1.68 -7.99
N VAL A 87 6.65 -2.21 -8.17
CA VAL A 87 6.46 -3.52 -8.79
C VAL A 87 5.81 -3.27 -10.15
N PRO A 88 6.48 -3.67 -11.23
CA PRO A 88 5.92 -3.47 -12.57
C PRO A 88 4.63 -4.23 -12.79
N ALA A 89 3.86 -3.78 -13.77
CA ALA A 89 2.61 -4.44 -14.13
C ALA A 89 2.83 -5.93 -14.39
N HIS A 90 1.85 -6.73 -13.98
CA HIS A 90 1.79 -8.18 -14.25
C HIS A 90 2.82 -9.03 -13.50
N ILE A 91 3.57 -8.46 -12.57
CA ILE A 91 4.55 -9.23 -11.79
C ILE A 91 3.91 -9.70 -10.49
N LEU A 92 3.90 -11.02 -10.29
CA LEU A 92 3.39 -11.59 -9.04
C LEU A 92 4.31 -11.22 -7.88
N HIS A 93 3.72 -10.85 -6.76
CA HIS A 93 4.50 -10.50 -5.59
C HIS A 93 3.67 -10.69 -4.32
N ALA A 94 4.34 -10.72 -3.19
CA ALA A 94 3.72 -10.91 -1.89
C ALA A 94 4.22 -9.83 -0.94
N ILE A 95 3.39 -9.44 0.01
CA ILE A 95 3.75 -8.41 0.99
C ILE A 95 3.43 -8.93 2.38
N GLY A 96 4.33 -8.71 3.33
CA GLY A 96 4.05 -9.05 4.70
C GLY A 96 5.29 -8.96 5.56
N GLY A 97 5.09 -8.95 6.87
CA GLY A 97 6.18 -8.88 7.80
C GLY A 97 5.77 -9.45 9.14
N ASP A 98 6.69 -9.51 10.08
CA ASP A 98 6.41 -10.05 11.40
C ASP A 98 5.68 -9.06 12.28
N THR A 99 5.89 -7.77 12.08
CA THR A 99 5.30 -6.74 12.91
C THR A 99 4.38 -5.85 12.10
N ALA A 100 3.49 -5.17 12.79
CA ALA A 100 2.53 -4.27 12.17
C ALA A 100 3.22 -3.17 11.38
N PHE A 101 2.63 -2.77 10.27
CA PHE A 101 3.17 -1.69 9.46
C PHE A 101 2.03 -1.00 8.71
N LYS A 102 2.33 0.18 8.19
CA LYS A 102 1.38 0.93 7.36
C LYS A 102 2.08 1.32 6.07
N LEU A 103 1.33 1.28 4.97
CA LEU A 103 1.90 1.68 3.68
C LEU A 103 0.88 2.41 2.83
N LEU A 104 1.40 3.17 1.88
CA LEU A 104 0.63 3.81 0.83
C LEU A 104 0.89 3.05 -0.45
N GLN A 105 -0.17 2.74 -1.18
CA GLN A 105 -0.06 2.02 -2.45
C GLN A 105 -0.71 2.85 -3.54
N ILE A 106 0.02 3.03 -4.64
CA ILE A 106 -0.48 3.74 -5.80
C ILE A 106 -0.33 2.83 -7.01
N THR A 107 -1.43 2.57 -7.70
CA THR A 107 -1.42 1.73 -8.89
C THR A 107 -1.96 2.54 -10.05
N LEU A 108 -1.19 2.59 -11.13
CA LEU A 108 -1.66 3.20 -12.38
C LEU A 108 -2.42 2.14 -13.14
N ASN A 109 -3.61 2.50 -13.59
CA ASN A 109 -4.39 1.59 -14.42
C ASN A 109 -4.18 1.97 -15.87
N GLU A 110 -3.96 0.95 -16.72
CA GLU A 110 -3.89 1.18 -18.15
C GLU A 110 -5.26 1.67 -18.58
N GLY A 111 -5.31 2.79 -19.23
CA GLY A 111 -6.57 3.41 -19.58
C GLY A 111 -7.21 2.82 -20.82
N GLU A 112 -7.47 1.57 -20.83
CA GLU A 112 -8.03 0.91 -22.02
C GLU A 112 -9.52 0.96 -22.08
#